data_d48d78b91039479ffba6b1dada482cde
#
_entry.id   d48d78b91039479ffba6b1dada482cde
#
_cell.length_a   1.000
_cell.length_b   1.000
_cell.length_c   1.000
_cell.angle_alpha   90.00
_cell.angle_beta   90.00
_cell.angle_gamma   90.00
#
_symmetry.space_group_name_H-M   'P 1'
#
loop_
_entity.id
_entity.type
_entity.pdbx_description
1 polymer ?
#
loop_
_entity_poly.entity_id
_entity_poly.type
_entity_poly.pdbx_seq_one_letter_code
_entity_poly.pdbx_strand_id
1 'polypeptide(L)'
;VSAAGDPLEPMRAAGRRAPEPVVAPVEILRITQATRATFADLFIRMGFLCFIHRGEKRVVCPRKGEMIGREGDLMIFPPGSIVTLENRPLLNGQYEADGVYFSSELIEAVFADQPAGGGPEVQILTAVAHRPEAVLALIRQTLEDAALPPPIRAHRLVEPLIWLRHHGIRLRPLPADEPLARLRGLIETDLSHPWRAAEVARHFAMSEASLRRWLGRSGHGFQQILQTTRLEKGLTLLQTTRLPISEIALDCGFKTPSHFSDSFRQRFGIKPKAIRTAAD
;
A
#
# COMPACT_ATOMS: atom_id res chain seq x y z
N VAL A 1 23.11 -11.98 67.42
CA VAL A 1 23.27 -10.65 66.86
C VAL A 1 22.78 -10.66 65.43
N SER A 2 21.72 -9.95 65.23
CA SER A 2 20.86 -9.69 64.09
C SER A 2 21.59 -9.34 62.80
N ALA A 3 21.11 -9.84 61.64
CA ALA A 3 21.29 -9.21 60.34
C ALA A 3 19.95 -9.19 59.62
N ALA A 4 19.46 -8.00 59.40
CA ALA A 4 18.23 -7.67 58.75
C ALA A 4 18.36 -7.97 57.23
N GLY A 5 17.37 -8.65 56.68
CA GLY A 5 17.19 -8.81 55.25
C GLY A 5 16.56 -7.58 54.64
N ASP A 6 17.10 -7.18 53.53
CA ASP A 6 16.62 -6.10 52.66
C ASP A 6 15.45 -6.57 51.78
N PRO A 7 14.37 -5.81 51.65
CA PRO A 7 13.22 -6.24 50.84
C PRO A 7 13.46 -6.02 49.34
N LEU A 8 13.23 -7.05 48.57
CA LEU A 8 13.21 -7.04 47.12
C LEU A 8 12.22 -6.01 46.56
N GLU A 9 12.75 -5.03 45.82
CA GLU A 9 11.96 -4.13 44.98
C GLU A 9 11.23 -4.93 43.91
N PRO A 10 9.97 -4.62 43.62
CA PRO A 10 9.26 -5.26 42.50
C PRO A 10 9.78 -4.72 41.16
N MET A 11 10.35 -5.64 40.35
CA MET A 11 10.65 -5.39 38.96
C MET A 11 9.40 -4.82 38.25
N ARG A 12 9.51 -3.58 37.81
CA ARG A 12 8.52 -2.94 36.90
C ARG A 12 8.37 -3.82 35.68
N ALA A 13 7.18 -4.35 35.50
CA ALA A 13 6.77 -5.06 34.29
C ALA A 13 6.97 -4.16 33.07
N ALA A 14 7.93 -4.53 32.22
CA ALA A 14 8.07 -3.95 30.89
C ALA A 14 6.74 -4.12 30.16
N GLY A 15 6.11 -3.01 29.79
CA GLY A 15 4.86 -3.00 29.05
C GLY A 15 4.99 -3.90 27.81
N ARG A 16 4.17 -4.94 27.74
CA ARG A 16 4.01 -5.75 26.53
C ARG A 16 3.55 -4.82 25.41
N ARG A 17 4.46 -4.53 24.48
CA ARG A 17 4.10 -3.96 23.18
C ARG A 17 3.05 -4.89 22.59
N ALA A 18 1.89 -4.35 22.22
CA ALA A 18 0.92 -5.10 21.44
C ALA A 18 1.63 -5.65 20.20
N PRO A 19 1.39 -6.92 19.80
CA PRO A 19 2.01 -7.46 18.61
C PRO A 19 1.60 -6.58 17.42
N GLU A 20 2.57 -6.07 16.69
CA GLU A 20 2.32 -5.43 15.41
C GLU A 20 1.56 -6.43 14.53
N PRO A 21 0.53 -5.99 13.79
CA PRO A 21 -0.18 -6.88 12.88
C PRO A 21 0.84 -7.48 11.93
N VAL A 22 0.93 -8.81 11.92
CA VAL A 22 1.80 -9.56 10.99
C VAL A 22 1.22 -9.34 9.60
N VAL A 23 1.69 -8.32 8.90
CA VAL A 23 1.39 -8.12 7.49
C VAL A 23 1.99 -9.31 6.74
N ALA A 24 1.18 -10.01 5.94
CA ALA A 24 1.70 -11.07 5.10
C ALA A 24 2.88 -10.53 4.26
N PRO A 25 4.00 -11.26 4.15
CA PRO A 25 5.18 -10.75 3.46
C PRO A 25 4.93 -10.45 1.98
N VAL A 26 3.94 -11.13 1.38
CA VAL A 26 3.46 -10.91 0.00
C VAL A 26 1.95 -11.11 -0.03
N GLU A 27 1.24 -10.22 -0.72
CA GLU A 27 -0.20 -10.28 -0.91
C GLU A 27 -0.54 -10.06 -2.39
N ILE A 28 -1.46 -10.84 -2.95
CA ILE A 28 -2.00 -10.64 -4.30
C ILE A 28 -3.44 -10.19 -4.21
N LEU A 29 -3.76 -9.13 -4.94
CA LEU A 29 -5.11 -8.59 -5.05
C LEU A 29 -5.54 -8.53 -6.52
N ARG A 30 -6.70 -9.09 -6.84
CA ARG A 30 -7.32 -8.91 -8.16
C ARG A 30 -7.95 -7.52 -8.23
N ILE A 31 -7.51 -6.70 -9.16
CA ILE A 31 -7.97 -5.33 -9.36
C ILE A 31 -8.87 -5.30 -10.58
N THR A 32 -10.10 -4.80 -10.41
CA THR A 32 -11.06 -4.59 -11.50
C THR A 32 -11.62 -3.18 -11.46
N GLN A 33 -11.84 -2.58 -12.64
CA GLN A 33 -12.46 -1.27 -12.74
C GLN A 33 -13.27 -1.16 -14.03
N ALA A 34 -14.53 -0.79 -13.89
CA ALA A 34 -15.46 -0.72 -15.02
C ALA A 34 -15.40 0.61 -15.78
N THR A 35 -15.09 1.71 -15.10
CA THR A 35 -15.13 3.05 -15.68
C THR A 35 -13.73 3.66 -15.70
N ARG A 36 -13.37 4.34 -16.78
CA ARG A 36 -12.15 5.16 -16.85
C ARG A 36 -12.17 6.23 -15.76
N ALA A 37 -11.12 6.28 -14.95
CA ALA A 37 -10.99 7.28 -13.89
C ALA A 37 -9.53 7.57 -13.56
N THR A 38 -9.27 8.85 -13.25
CA THR A 38 -7.95 9.33 -12.84
C THR A 38 -7.91 9.50 -11.32
N PHE A 39 -6.89 8.94 -10.69
CA PHE A 39 -6.63 9.03 -9.26
C PHE A 39 -5.33 9.82 -9.06
N ALA A 40 -5.47 11.08 -8.66
CA ALA A 40 -4.32 11.97 -8.44
C ALA A 40 -3.69 11.75 -7.06
N ASP A 41 -2.39 11.98 -6.98
CA ASP A 41 -1.60 12.04 -5.74
C ASP A 41 -1.80 10.82 -4.82
N LEU A 42 -1.81 9.63 -5.39
CA LEU A 42 -1.83 8.40 -4.61
C LEU A 42 -0.44 8.13 -4.03
N PHE A 43 -0.38 7.91 -2.73
CA PHE A 43 0.85 7.54 -2.04
C PHE A 43 1.01 6.03 -1.96
N ILE A 44 2.05 5.51 -2.56
CA ILE A 44 2.39 4.08 -2.55
C ILE A 44 3.26 3.79 -1.31
N ARG A 45 2.66 3.23 -0.27
CA ARG A 45 3.38 2.93 0.99
C ARG A 45 4.24 1.69 0.90
N MET A 46 3.75 0.63 0.29
CA MET A 46 4.45 -0.64 0.09
C MET A 46 4.91 -0.80 -1.35
N GLY A 47 5.96 -1.56 -1.58
CA GLY A 47 6.34 -1.94 -2.94
C GLY A 47 5.18 -2.64 -3.64
N PHE A 48 4.76 -2.10 -4.78
CA PHE A 48 3.57 -2.57 -5.49
C PHE A 48 3.91 -2.92 -6.94
N LEU A 49 3.60 -4.14 -7.33
CA LEU A 49 3.71 -4.65 -8.68
C LEU A 49 2.30 -4.76 -9.29
N CYS A 50 2.10 -4.22 -10.47
CA CYS A 50 0.82 -4.25 -11.18
C CYS A 50 0.98 -4.99 -12.51
N PHE A 51 0.49 -6.23 -12.56
CA PHE A 51 0.43 -7.07 -13.76
C PHE A 51 -0.89 -6.79 -14.49
N ILE A 52 -0.81 -6.19 -15.67
CA ILE A 52 -1.99 -5.76 -16.43
C ILE A 52 -2.48 -6.93 -17.30
N HIS A 53 -3.73 -7.36 -17.08
CA HIS A 53 -4.34 -8.45 -17.85
C HIS A 53 -5.25 -7.95 -18.95
N ARG A 54 -5.91 -6.79 -18.73
CA ARG A 54 -6.84 -6.22 -19.69
C ARG A 54 -6.94 -4.71 -19.57
N GLY A 55 -6.94 -4.01 -20.69
CA GLY A 55 -6.98 -2.54 -20.72
C GLY A 55 -5.59 -1.92 -20.59
N GLU A 56 -5.56 -0.65 -20.27
CA GLU A 56 -4.32 0.12 -20.10
C GLU A 56 -4.28 0.79 -18.73
N LYS A 57 -3.08 0.97 -18.21
CA LYS A 57 -2.80 1.82 -17.05
C LYS A 57 -1.87 2.95 -17.46
N ARG A 58 -2.38 4.18 -17.38
CA ARG A 58 -1.59 5.40 -17.53
C ARG A 58 -1.11 5.86 -16.17
N VAL A 59 0.15 6.19 -16.05
CA VAL A 59 0.76 6.73 -14.82
C VAL A 59 1.53 7.99 -15.16
N VAL A 60 1.34 9.03 -14.37
CA VAL A 60 2.12 10.27 -14.46
C VAL A 60 2.96 10.37 -13.19
N CYS A 61 4.27 10.42 -13.37
CA CYS A 61 5.26 10.60 -12.31
C CYS A 61 5.91 11.98 -12.45
N PRO A 62 6.19 12.68 -11.34
CA PRO A 62 6.78 14.02 -11.39
C PRO A 62 8.10 14.10 -12.17
N ARG A 63 8.91 13.05 -12.17
CA ARG A 63 10.25 13.05 -12.81
C ARG A 63 10.28 12.40 -14.19
N LYS A 64 9.54 11.31 -14.39
CA LYS A 64 9.56 10.54 -15.65
C LYS A 64 8.46 10.93 -16.64
N GLY A 65 7.54 11.82 -16.21
CA GLY A 65 6.40 12.17 -17.03
C GLY A 65 5.40 11.04 -17.14
N GLU A 66 4.82 10.90 -18.32
CA GLU A 66 3.78 9.92 -18.61
C GLU A 66 4.33 8.56 -19.03
N MET A 67 3.76 7.50 -18.46
CA MET A 67 4.02 6.11 -18.84
C MET A 67 2.69 5.38 -19.05
N ILE A 68 2.64 4.48 -20.03
CA ILE A 68 1.46 3.67 -20.32
C ILE A 68 1.87 2.20 -20.30
N GLY A 69 1.29 1.45 -19.35
CA GLY A 69 1.35 -0.01 -19.32
C GLY A 69 0.15 -0.60 -20.05
N ARG A 70 0.40 -1.62 -20.85
CA ARG A 70 -0.58 -2.34 -21.65
C ARG A 70 -0.76 -3.76 -21.16
N GLU A 71 -1.66 -4.47 -21.79
CA GLU A 71 -1.91 -5.90 -21.52
C GLU A 71 -0.61 -6.72 -21.60
N GLY A 72 -0.35 -7.51 -20.55
CA GLY A 72 0.85 -8.30 -20.36
C GLY A 72 2.03 -7.55 -19.72
N ASP A 73 1.99 -6.22 -19.62
CA ASP A 73 3.06 -5.44 -19.00
C ASP A 73 3.00 -5.52 -17.47
N LEU A 74 4.16 -5.35 -16.85
CA LEU A 74 4.33 -5.17 -15.41
C LEU A 74 4.77 -3.75 -15.11
N MET A 75 3.95 -3.03 -14.35
CA MET A 75 4.33 -1.74 -13.78
C MET A 75 4.76 -1.89 -12.33
N ILE A 76 5.90 -1.31 -11.98
CA ILE A 76 6.53 -1.40 -10.67
C ILE A 76 6.46 -0.05 -9.99
N PHE A 77 5.83 0.00 -8.82
CA PHE A 77 5.67 1.19 -8.01
C PHE A 77 6.52 1.05 -6.73
N PRO A 78 7.67 1.74 -6.66
CA PRO A 78 8.49 1.72 -5.45
C PRO A 78 7.77 2.34 -4.24
N PRO A 79 8.08 1.88 -3.02
CA PRO A 79 7.61 2.54 -1.81
C PRO A 79 7.95 4.04 -1.79
N GLY A 80 7.04 4.89 -1.32
CA GLY A 80 7.22 6.34 -1.28
C GLY A 80 6.87 7.07 -2.58
N SER A 81 6.47 6.35 -3.64
CA SER A 81 6.00 6.99 -4.86
C SER A 81 4.71 7.77 -4.60
N ILE A 82 4.64 9.00 -5.13
CA ILE A 82 3.39 9.76 -5.28
C ILE A 82 3.08 9.79 -6.76
N VAL A 83 1.94 9.26 -7.15
CA VAL A 83 1.58 9.07 -8.56
C VAL A 83 0.16 9.51 -8.86
N THR A 84 -0.04 10.02 -10.05
CA THR A 84 -1.37 10.12 -10.65
C THR A 84 -1.52 8.95 -11.61
N LEU A 85 -2.52 8.12 -11.39
CA LEU A 85 -2.79 6.97 -12.25
C LEU A 85 -4.20 6.99 -12.81
N GLU A 86 -4.36 6.42 -14.00
CA GLU A 86 -5.62 6.26 -14.68
C GLU A 86 -5.73 4.82 -15.20
N ASN A 87 -6.75 4.11 -14.76
CA ASN A 87 -7.10 2.83 -15.36
C ASN A 87 -8.07 3.07 -16.51
N ARG A 88 -7.77 2.49 -17.67
CA ARG A 88 -8.52 2.62 -18.92
C ARG A 88 -9.09 1.27 -19.34
N PRO A 89 -10.36 0.99 -19.02
CA PRO A 89 -11.05 -0.18 -19.56
C PRO A 89 -11.08 -0.17 -21.08
N LEU A 90 -11.09 -1.34 -21.68
CA LEU A 90 -11.41 -1.47 -23.12
C LEU A 90 -12.88 -1.19 -23.36
N LEU A 91 -13.24 -0.87 -24.63
CA LEU A 91 -14.63 -0.77 -25.06
C LEU A 91 -15.38 -2.07 -24.71
N ASN A 92 -16.52 -1.93 -24.03
CA ASN A 92 -17.36 -3.05 -23.57
C ASN A 92 -16.65 -4.04 -22.63
N GLY A 93 -15.64 -3.59 -21.88
CA GLY A 93 -14.89 -4.42 -20.95
C GLY A 93 -14.54 -3.70 -19.65
N GLN A 94 -13.83 -4.41 -18.79
CA GLN A 94 -13.27 -3.87 -17.56
C GLN A 94 -11.76 -3.76 -17.71
N TYR A 95 -11.16 -2.84 -16.96
CA TYR A 95 -9.74 -2.91 -16.65
C TYR A 95 -9.52 -4.03 -15.64
N GLU A 96 -8.53 -4.88 -15.89
CA GLU A 96 -8.18 -6.00 -15.03
C GLU A 96 -6.67 -6.09 -14.83
N ALA A 97 -6.26 -6.25 -13.58
CA ALA A 97 -4.85 -6.42 -13.20
C ALA A 97 -4.74 -7.27 -11.93
N ASP A 98 -3.55 -7.83 -11.69
CA ASP A 98 -3.17 -8.32 -10.39
C ASP A 98 -2.19 -7.35 -9.75
N GLY A 99 -2.53 -6.91 -8.53
CA GLY A 99 -1.67 -6.14 -7.67
C GLY A 99 -0.93 -7.05 -6.70
N VAL A 100 0.39 -6.97 -6.65
CA VAL A 100 1.21 -7.73 -5.70
C VAL A 100 1.96 -6.76 -4.81
N TYR A 101 1.79 -6.89 -3.50
CA TYR A 101 2.49 -6.10 -2.50
C TYR A 101 3.60 -6.93 -1.87
N PHE A 102 4.77 -6.30 -1.67
CA PHE A 102 5.90 -6.87 -0.95
C PHE A 102 6.18 -6.05 0.31
N SER A 103 6.49 -6.74 1.40
CA SER A 103 6.90 -6.08 2.64
C SER A 103 8.25 -5.36 2.47
N SER A 104 8.50 -4.35 3.30
CA SER A 104 9.76 -3.60 3.28
C SER A 104 10.96 -4.49 3.59
N GLU A 105 10.79 -5.48 4.45
CA GLU A 105 11.85 -6.44 4.85
C GLU A 105 12.30 -7.29 3.66
N LEU A 106 11.36 -7.78 2.82
CA LEU A 106 11.70 -8.54 1.62
C LEU A 106 12.41 -7.66 0.59
N ILE A 107 11.96 -6.42 0.43
CA ILE A 107 12.62 -5.46 -0.49
C ILE A 107 14.03 -5.18 0.02
N GLU A 108 14.21 -4.92 1.31
CA GLU A 108 15.51 -4.65 1.90
C GLU A 108 16.46 -5.84 1.75
N ALA A 109 15.98 -7.07 1.97
CA ALA A 109 16.79 -8.29 1.82
C ALA A 109 17.40 -8.44 0.42
N VAL A 110 16.75 -7.89 -0.63
CA VAL A 110 17.21 -8.03 -2.02
C VAL A 110 17.92 -6.77 -2.54
N PHE A 111 17.55 -5.58 -2.04
CA PHE A 111 17.96 -4.30 -2.64
C PHE A 111 18.83 -3.42 -1.72
N ALA A 112 19.20 -3.89 -0.50
CA ALA A 112 19.93 -3.08 0.49
C ALA A 112 21.27 -2.53 -0.03
N ASP A 113 21.96 -3.26 -0.89
CA ASP A 113 23.27 -2.91 -1.46
C ASP A 113 23.20 -2.02 -2.71
N GLN A 114 22.00 -1.70 -3.18
CA GLN A 114 21.87 -0.80 -4.33
C GLN A 114 22.24 0.65 -3.95
N PRO A 115 23.03 1.33 -4.82
CA PRO A 115 23.47 2.69 -4.53
C PRO A 115 22.28 3.65 -4.34
N ALA A 116 22.47 4.60 -3.44
CA ALA A 116 21.55 5.68 -3.20
C ALA A 116 21.49 6.60 -4.42
N GLY A 117 20.60 6.36 -5.36
CA GLY A 117 20.41 7.20 -6.53
C GLY A 117 18.95 7.30 -6.94
N GLY A 118 18.49 8.52 -7.21
CA GLY A 118 17.11 8.80 -7.64
C GLY A 118 16.05 8.67 -6.53
N GLY A 119 14.90 9.30 -6.73
CA GLY A 119 13.71 9.08 -5.88
C GLY A 119 12.93 7.82 -6.29
N PRO A 120 11.83 7.51 -5.60
CA PRO A 120 10.97 6.39 -5.91
C PRO A 120 10.22 6.63 -7.23
N GLU A 121 10.76 6.12 -8.33
CA GLU A 121 10.20 6.29 -9.68
C GLU A 121 9.53 5.02 -10.15
N VAL A 122 8.33 5.14 -10.73
CA VAL A 122 7.64 4.03 -11.38
C VAL A 122 8.48 3.51 -12.56
N GLN A 123 8.50 2.20 -12.71
CA GLN A 123 9.24 1.49 -13.76
C GLN A 123 8.28 0.54 -14.49
N ILE A 124 8.62 0.15 -15.72
CA ILE A 124 7.82 -0.77 -16.51
C ILE A 124 8.72 -1.85 -17.13
N LEU A 125 8.27 -3.09 -17.05
CA LEU A 125 8.80 -4.22 -17.79
C LEU A 125 7.74 -4.69 -18.77
N THR A 126 8.07 -4.60 -20.07
CA THR A 126 7.11 -4.91 -21.12
C THR A 126 6.95 -6.41 -21.33
N ALA A 127 5.76 -6.85 -21.70
CA ALA A 127 5.44 -8.24 -22.00
C ALA A 127 6.38 -8.85 -23.04
N VAL A 128 6.64 -8.10 -24.10
CA VAL A 128 7.47 -8.57 -25.24
C VAL A 128 8.91 -8.87 -24.84
N ALA A 129 9.52 -8.00 -24.02
CA ALA A 129 10.92 -8.12 -23.66
C ALA A 129 11.16 -9.01 -22.41
N HIS A 130 10.21 -9.09 -21.49
CA HIS A 130 10.47 -9.60 -20.14
C HIS A 130 9.58 -10.75 -19.69
N ARG A 131 8.41 -10.95 -20.34
CA ARG A 131 7.45 -12.02 -20.01
C ARG A 131 7.11 -12.09 -18.51
N PRO A 132 6.64 -11.02 -17.89
CA PRO A 132 6.46 -10.94 -16.43
C PRO A 132 5.36 -11.88 -15.91
N GLU A 133 4.52 -12.44 -16.76
CA GLU A 133 3.48 -13.41 -16.38
C GLU A 133 4.04 -14.66 -15.71
N ALA A 134 5.26 -15.08 -16.05
CA ALA A 134 5.91 -16.22 -15.41
C ALA A 134 6.23 -15.94 -13.93
N VAL A 135 6.60 -14.69 -13.62
CA VAL A 135 6.85 -14.26 -12.24
C VAL A 135 5.55 -14.23 -11.43
N LEU A 136 4.46 -13.74 -12.02
CA LEU A 136 3.15 -13.76 -11.37
C LEU A 136 2.69 -15.20 -11.09
N ALA A 137 2.88 -16.12 -12.06
CA ALA A 137 2.54 -17.53 -11.88
C ALA A 137 3.32 -18.17 -10.73
N LEU A 138 4.62 -17.88 -10.61
CA LEU A 138 5.47 -18.34 -9.50
C LEU A 138 4.93 -17.84 -8.14
N ILE A 139 4.59 -16.55 -8.05
CA ILE A 139 4.06 -15.96 -6.81
C ILE A 139 2.74 -16.65 -6.43
N ARG A 140 1.80 -16.81 -7.37
CA ARG A 140 0.52 -17.47 -7.13
C ARG A 140 0.71 -18.91 -6.66
N GLN A 141 1.47 -19.69 -7.40
CA GLN A 141 1.75 -21.08 -7.04
C GLN A 141 2.36 -21.17 -5.63
N THR A 142 3.26 -20.26 -5.28
CA THR A 142 3.91 -20.27 -3.96
C THR A 142 2.94 -19.94 -2.83
N LEU A 143 2.00 -19.01 -3.06
CA LEU A 143 1.00 -18.63 -2.05
C LEU A 143 -0.12 -19.66 -1.91
N GLU A 144 -0.50 -20.31 -2.99
CA GLU A 144 -1.57 -21.32 -3.03
C GLU A 144 -1.12 -22.70 -2.50
N ASP A 145 0.16 -23.02 -2.55
CA ASP A 145 0.70 -24.31 -2.08
C ASP A 145 0.76 -24.38 -0.54
N ALA A 146 -0.32 -24.86 0.05
CA ALA A 146 -0.41 -25.04 1.50
C ALA A 146 0.60 -26.06 2.07
N ALA A 147 1.09 -27.00 1.25
CA ALA A 147 2.04 -28.03 1.66
C ALA A 147 3.50 -27.50 1.69
N LEU A 148 3.75 -26.33 1.15
CA LEU A 148 5.09 -25.77 1.07
C LEU A 148 5.62 -25.38 2.47
N PRO A 149 6.76 -25.95 2.91
CA PRO A 149 7.35 -25.56 4.20
C PRO A 149 7.63 -24.05 4.27
N PRO A 150 7.41 -23.41 5.43
CA PRO A 150 7.59 -21.95 5.57
C PRO A 150 8.94 -21.42 5.08
N PRO A 151 10.09 -22.06 5.35
CA PRO A 151 11.39 -21.58 4.84
C PRO A 151 11.48 -21.61 3.31
N ILE A 152 10.91 -22.65 2.67
CA ILE A 152 10.89 -22.78 1.21
C ILE A 152 9.96 -21.73 0.61
N ARG A 153 8.79 -21.51 1.21
CA ARG A 153 7.86 -20.46 0.81
C ARG A 153 8.53 -19.08 0.87
N ALA A 154 9.19 -18.75 1.99
CA ALA A 154 9.91 -17.50 2.16
C ALA A 154 10.98 -17.31 1.07
N HIS A 155 11.76 -18.34 0.76
CA HIS A 155 12.77 -18.31 -0.29
C HIS A 155 12.16 -18.05 -1.67
N ARG A 156 11.10 -18.77 -2.05
CA ARG A 156 10.42 -18.60 -3.33
C ARG A 156 9.78 -17.22 -3.50
N LEU A 157 9.36 -16.57 -2.42
CA LEU A 157 8.80 -15.21 -2.46
C LEU A 157 9.88 -14.13 -2.63
N VAL A 158 11.16 -14.46 -2.44
CA VAL A 158 12.30 -13.58 -2.74
C VAL A 158 12.68 -13.63 -4.23
N GLU A 159 12.49 -14.76 -4.91
CA GLU A 159 12.82 -14.95 -6.33
C GLU A 159 12.27 -13.88 -7.26
N PRO A 160 10.99 -13.46 -7.17
CA PRO A 160 10.43 -12.36 -7.95
C PRO A 160 11.21 -11.05 -7.81
N LEU A 161 11.66 -10.72 -6.59
CA LEU A 161 12.45 -9.51 -6.34
C LEU A 161 13.86 -9.61 -6.94
N ILE A 162 14.49 -10.79 -6.88
CA ILE A 162 15.78 -11.07 -7.53
C ILE A 162 15.64 -10.94 -9.04
N TRP A 163 14.55 -11.46 -9.62
CA TRP A 163 14.26 -11.33 -11.03
C TRP A 163 14.08 -9.86 -11.45
N LEU A 164 13.35 -9.06 -10.68
CA LEU A 164 13.22 -7.63 -10.90
C LEU A 164 14.59 -6.94 -10.89
N ARG A 165 15.42 -7.25 -9.89
CA ARG A 165 16.78 -6.71 -9.77
C ARG A 165 17.65 -7.07 -10.98
N HIS A 166 17.58 -8.31 -11.46
CA HIS A 166 18.27 -8.77 -12.67
C HIS A 166 17.92 -7.94 -13.90
N HIS A 167 16.65 -7.53 -14.01
CA HIS A 167 16.17 -6.63 -15.08
C HIS A 167 16.41 -5.14 -14.81
N GLY A 168 17.30 -4.80 -13.88
CA GLY A 168 17.71 -3.43 -13.61
C GLY A 168 16.69 -2.60 -12.83
N ILE A 169 15.63 -3.24 -12.29
CA ILE A 169 14.65 -2.57 -11.44
C ILE A 169 15.31 -2.17 -10.12
N ARG A 170 14.95 -0.98 -9.64
CA ARG A 170 15.42 -0.44 -8.37
C ARG A 170 14.25 -0.25 -7.43
N LEU A 171 14.30 -0.93 -6.30
CA LEU A 171 13.36 -0.76 -5.20
C LEU A 171 14.12 -0.37 -3.94
N ARG A 172 13.54 0.54 -3.17
CA ARG A 172 14.10 0.93 -1.88
C ARG A 172 12.98 0.91 -0.85
N PRO A 173 13.22 0.34 0.32
CA PRO A 173 12.29 0.50 1.42
C PRO A 173 12.17 1.99 1.78
N LEU A 174 11.02 2.37 2.31
CA LEU A 174 10.86 3.69 2.89
C LEU A 174 11.78 3.83 4.11
N PRO A 175 12.35 5.04 4.34
CA PRO A 175 13.01 5.32 5.60
C PRO A 175 12.09 5.01 6.78
N ALA A 176 12.64 4.38 7.82
CA ALA A 176 11.84 3.99 8.99
C ALA A 176 11.19 5.18 9.72
N ASP A 177 11.72 6.39 9.51
CA ASP A 177 11.23 7.65 10.09
C ASP A 177 10.35 8.48 9.15
N GLU A 178 9.97 7.93 7.96
CA GLU A 178 9.10 8.66 7.02
C GLU A 178 7.72 8.97 7.63
N PRO A 179 7.39 10.26 7.85
CA PRO A 179 6.21 10.64 8.63
C PRO A 179 4.90 10.17 8.03
N LEU A 180 4.74 10.33 6.73
CA LEU A 180 3.51 9.98 6.03
C LEU A 180 3.27 8.47 6.05
N ALA A 181 4.31 7.67 5.80
CA ALA A 181 4.21 6.22 5.82
C ALA A 181 3.90 5.67 7.22
N ARG A 182 4.54 6.21 8.26
CA ARG A 182 4.31 5.82 9.66
C ARG A 182 2.89 6.14 10.12
N LEU A 183 2.41 7.36 9.81
CA LEU A 183 1.04 7.74 10.18
C LEU A 183 0.00 6.91 9.42
N ARG A 184 0.17 6.70 8.12
CA ARG A 184 -0.73 5.86 7.33
C ARG A 184 -0.73 4.42 7.83
N GLY A 185 0.44 3.85 8.13
CA GLY A 185 0.55 2.53 8.72
C GLY A 185 -0.22 2.40 10.04
N LEU A 186 -0.13 3.39 10.92
CA LEU A 186 -0.91 3.42 12.15
C LEU A 186 -2.42 3.49 11.89
N ILE A 187 -2.87 4.37 10.98
CA ILE A 187 -4.30 4.50 10.62
C ILE A 187 -4.84 3.19 10.03
N GLU A 188 -4.04 2.50 9.22
CA GLU A 188 -4.42 1.24 8.57
C GLU A 188 -4.56 0.05 9.54
N THR A 189 -4.02 0.13 10.77
CA THR A 189 -4.25 -0.90 11.81
C THR A 189 -5.71 -0.96 12.26
N ASP A 190 -6.41 0.18 12.26
CA ASP A 190 -7.84 0.29 12.50
C ASP A 190 -8.38 1.57 11.84
N LEU A 191 -8.91 1.41 10.64
CA LEU A 191 -9.49 2.52 9.87
C LEU A 191 -10.76 3.08 10.50
N SER A 192 -11.50 2.26 11.24
CA SER A 192 -12.77 2.64 11.89
C SER A 192 -12.54 3.47 13.15
N HIS A 193 -11.38 3.31 13.79
CA HIS A 193 -11.03 4.02 15.02
C HIS A 193 -11.09 5.55 14.84
N PRO A 194 -11.70 6.29 15.78
CA PRO A 194 -11.81 7.75 15.70
C PRO A 194 -10.50 8.45 16.07
N TRP A 195 -9.44 8.21 15.32
CA TRP A 195 -8.10 8.74 15.53
C TRP A 195 -8.11 10.25 15.81
N ARG A 196 -7.40 10.65 16.86
CA ARG A 196 -7.21 12.06 17.27
C ARG A 196 -5.71 12.42 17.26
N ALA A 197 -5.40 13.67 16.92
CA ALA A 197 -4.01 14.15 16.88
C ALA A 197 -3.26 13.94 18.21
N ALA A 198 -3.92 14.17 19.35
CA ALA A 198 -3.34 13.94 20.67
C ALA A 198 -2.97 12.47 20.93
N GLU A 199 -3.79 11.53 20.44
CA GLU A 199 -3.55 10.10 20.57
C GLU A 199 -2.38 9.66 19.69
N VAL A 200 -2.37 10.10 18.43
CA VAL A 200 -1.27 9.84 17.48
C VAL A 200 0.04 10.42 17.98
N ALA A 201 0.03 11.64 18.53
CA ALA A 201 1.22 12.25 19.13
C ALA A 201 1.78 11.41 20.29
N ARG A 202 0.92 10.92 21.17
CA ARG A 202 1.31 10.00 22.26
C ARG A 202 1.88 8.69 21.73
N HIS A 203 1.26 8.10 20.68
CA HIS A 203 1.75 6.87 20.05
C HIS A 203 3.18 7.02 19.54
N PHE A 204 3.51 8.18 18.96
CA PHE A 204 4.86 8.49 18.48
C PHE A 204 5.78 9.17 19.52
N ALA A 205 5.38 9.18 20.79
CA ALA A 205 6.14 9.79 21.90
C ALA A 205 6.50 11.26 21.65
N MET A 206 5.56 12.06 21.10
CA MET A 206 5.76 13.48 20.79
C MET A 206 4.58 14.34 21.24
N SER A 207 4.78 15.68 21.31
CA SER A 207 3.68 16.63 21.51
C SER A 207 2.87 16.83 20.23
N GLU A 208 1.62 17.30 20.33
CA GLU A 208 0.81 17.63 19.15
C GLU A 208 1.46 18.71 18.27
N ALA A 209 2.16 19.66 18.86
CA ALA A 209 2.92 20.68 18.12
C ALA A 209 4.08 20.04 17.32
N SER A 210 4.77 19.06 17.92
CA SER A 210 5.82 18.29 17.22
C SER A 210 5.24 17.40 16.14
N LEU A 211 4.11 16.73 16.38
CA LEU A 211 3.38 15.97 15.37
C LEU A 211 3.02 16.85 14.17
N ARG A 212 2.45 18.02 14.40
CA ARG A 212 2.11 18.96 13.32
C ARG A 212 3.33 19.38 12.51
N ARG A 213 4.46 19.70 13.14
CA ARG A 213 5.71 20.04 12.44
C ARG A 213 6.27 18.84 11.66
N TRP A 214 6.20 17.64 12.24
CA TRP A 214 6.66 16.41 11.63
C TRP A 214 5.86 16.08 10.36
N LEU A 215 4.53 16.17 10.42
CA LEU A 215 3.64 15.99 9.26
C LEU A 215 3.74 17.14 8.25
N GLY A 216 4.06 18.35 8.68
CA GLY A 216 4.26 19.51 7.81
C GLY A 216 5.32 19.30 6.72
N ARG A 217 6.27 18.39 6.94
CA ARG A 217 7.25 17.97 5.92
C ARG A 217 6.60 17.28 4.72
N SER A 218 5.46 16.63 4.92
CA SER A 218 4.67 16.02 3.84
C SER A 218 3.68 16.97 3.16
N GLY A 219 3.59 18.23 3.62
CA GLY A 219 2.65 19.22 3.11
C GLY A 219 1.19 19.02 3.55
N HIS A 220 0.91 18.03 4.42
CA HIS A 220 -0.46 17.64 4.79
C HIS A 220 -0.69 17.69 6.30
N GLY A 221 -1.90 18.09 6.70
CA GLY A 221 -2.35 18.02 8.08
C GLY A 221 -2.89 16.63 8.46
N PHE A 222 -2.91 16.32 9.76
CA PHE A 222 -3.38 15.03 10.27
C PHE A 222 -4.77 14.62 9.73
N GLN A 223 -5.76 15.51 9.78
CA GLN A 223 -7.11 15.20 9.33
C GLN A 223 -7.19 14.89 7.83
N GLN A 224 -6.41 15.60 7.03
CA GLN A 224 -6.32 15.35 5.59
C GLN A 224 -5.70 13.98 5.31
N ILE A 225 -4.61 13.62 6.00
CA ILE A 225 -3.96 12.31 5.86
C ILE A 225 -4.92 11.20 6.29
N LEU A 226 -5.63 11.35 7.42
CA LEU A 226 -6.62 10.39 7.91
C LEU A 226 -7.72 10.15 6.87
N GLN A 227 -8.34 11.22 6.37
CA GLN A 227 -9.41 11.13 5.38
C GLN A 227 -8.91 10.52 4.06
N THR A 228 -7.74 10.95 3.57
CA THR A 228 -7.16 10.43 2.33
C THR A 228 -6.83 8.94 2.45
N THR A 229 -6.22 8.50 3.57
CA THR A 229 -5.92 7.09 3.82
C THR A 229 -7.18 6.23 3.80
N ARG A 230 -8.26 6.68 4.44
CA ARG A 230 -9.56 6.01 4.45
C ARG A 230 -10.18 5.89 3.06
N LEU A 231 -10.12 6.97 2.26
CA LEU A 231 -10.68 6.99 0.90
C LEU A 231 -9.85 6.13 -0.07
N GLU A 232 -8.53 6.13 0.04
CA GLU A 232 -7.67 5.28 -0.78
C GLU A 232 -7.84 3.79 -0.44
N LYS A 233 -8.05 3.44 0.84
CA LYS A 233 -8.44 2.08 1.22
C LYS A 233 -9.81 1.72 0.67
N GLY A 234 -10.77 2.65 0.73
CA GLY A 234 -12.10 2.47 0.11
C GLY A 234 -12.01 2.22 -1.39
N LEU A 235 -11.15 2.94 -2.11
CA LEU A 235 -10.87 2.68 -3.52
C LEU A 235 -10.32 1.27 -3.75
N THR A 236 -9.34 0.86 -2.95
CA THR A 236 -8.80 -0.52 -3.02
C THR A 236 -9.89 -1.56 -2.81
N LEU A 237 -10.72 -1.43 -1.76
CA LEU A 237 -11.81 -2.38 -1.48
C LEU A 237 -12.86 -2.42 -2.59
N LEU A 238 -13.17 -1.27 -3.20
CA LEU A 238 -14.09 -1.21 -4.36
C LEU A 238 -13.55 -1.97 -5.57
N GLN A 239 -12.25 -1.92 -5.80
CA GLN A 239 -11.57 -2.55 -6.93
C GLN A 239 -11.30 -4.05 -6.72
N THR A 240 -11.11 -4.47 -5.45
CA THR A 240 -10.60 -5.82 -5.15
C THR A 240 -11.61 -6.74 -4.47
N THR A 241 -12.76 -6.21 -4.04
CA THR A 241 -13.80 -6.99 -3.34
C THR A 241 -15.17 -6.79 -3.96
N ARG A 242 -16.14 -7.61 -3.54
CA ARG A 242 -17.56 -7.45 -3.85
C ARG A 242 -18.39 -6.97 -2.65
N LEU A 243 -17.73 -6.52 -1.57
CA LEU A 243 -18.43 -6.00 -0.39
C LEU A 243 -19.40 -4.86 -0.76
N PRO A 244 -20.55 -4.76 -0.13
CA PRO A 244 -21.46 -3.63 -0.31
C PRO A 244 -20.75 -2.30 -0.04
N ILE A 245 -21.12 -1.26 -0.79
CA ILE A 245 -20.51 0.09 -0.59
C ILE A 245 -20.78 0.61 0.82
N SER A 246 -21.92 0.24 1.41
CA SER A 246 -22.27 0.58 2.81
C SER A 246 -21.31 -0.05 3.82
N GLU A 247 -20.91 -1.29 3.60
CA GLU A 247 -19.95 -2.00 4.44
C GLU A 247 -18.55 -1.40 4.29
N ILE A 248 -18.09 -1.19 3.04
CA ILE A 248 -16.81 -0.52 2.76
C ILE A 248 -16.75 0.86 3.46
N ALA A 249 -17.84 1.62 3.45
CA ALA A 249 -17.89 2.92 4.10
C ALA A 249 -17.64 2.82 5.61
N LEU A 250 -18.28 1.86 6.27
CA LEU A 250 -18.11 1.63 7.71
C LEU A 250 -16.71 1.11 8.04
N ASP A 251 -16.21 0.14 7.29
CA ASP A 251 -14.87 -0.42 7.45
C ASP A 251 -13.77 0.64 7.27
N CYS A 252 -14.01 1.60 6.37
CA CYS A 252 -13.13 2.77 6.20
C CYS A 252 -13.35 3.89 7.22
N GLY A 253 -14.18 3.68 8.25
CA GLY A 253 -14.38 4.62 9.35
C GLY A 253 -15.25 5.83 9.02
N PHE A 254 -16.14 5.73 8.01
CA PHE A 254 -17.16 6.73 7.73
C PHE A 254 -18.43 6.41 8.51
N LYS A 255 -19.05 7.44 9.09
CA LYS A 255 -20.29 7.27 9.88
C LYS A 255 -21.50 6.84 9.04
N THR A 256 -21.53 7.24 7.77
CA THR A 256 -22.62 6.91 6.84
C THR A 256 -22.10 6.64 5.43
N PRO A 257 -22.76 5.75 4.67
CA PRO A 257 -22.43 5.50 3.27
C PRO A 257 -22.54 6.74 2.38
N SER A 258 -23.45 7.66 2.68
CA SER A 258 -23.60 8.93 1.95
C SER A 258 -22.38 9.81 2.13
N HIS A 259 -21.91 9.99 3.37
CA HIS A 259 -20.70 10.77 3.64
C HIS A 259 -19.47 10.19 2.96
N PHE A 260 -19.32 8.85 2.96
CA PHE A 260 -18.28 8.18 2.18
C PHE A 260 -18.38 8.49 0.69
N SER A 261 -19.57 8.34 0.11
CA SER A 261 -19.79 8.53 -1.32
C SER A 261 -19.52 9.97 -1.78
N ASP A 262 -19.92 10.95 -0.97
CA ASP A 262 -19.67 12.37 -1.26
C ASP A 262 -18.18 12.72 -1.15
N SER A 263 -17.52 12.25 -0.08
CA SER A 263 -16.07 12.44 0.13
C SER A 263 -15.26 11.74 -0.97
N PHE A 264 -15.67 10.53 -1.37
CA PHE A 264 -15.05 9.77 -2.45
C PHE A 264 -15.17 10.51 -3.79
N ARG A 265 -16.38 11.02 -4.11
CA ARG A 265 -16.61 11.80 -5.32
C ARG A 265 -15.81 13.11 -5.31
N GLN A 266 -15.74 13.79 -4.18
CA GLN A 266 -14.94 15.01 -4.04
C GLN A 266 -13.44 14.72 -4.27
N ARG A 267 -12.93 13.60 -3.76
CA ARG A 267 -11.51 13.23 -3.87
C ARG A 267 -11.12 12.70 -5.26
N PHE A 268 -11.99 11.86 -5.87
CA PHE A 268 -11.67 11.11 -7.09
C PHE A 268 -12.50 11.50 -8.32
N GLY A 269 -13.42 12.44 -8.19
CA GLY A 269 -14.25 12.93 -9.30
C GLY A 269 -15.39 12.00 -9.74
N ILE A 270 -15.44 10.76 -9.23
CA ILE A 270 -16.44 9.75 -9.58
C ILE A 270 -17.13 9.16 -8.36
N LYS A 271 -18.32 8.61 -8.53
CA LYS A 271 -19.03 7.90 -7.44
C LYS A 271 -18.42 6.51 -7.22
N PRO A 272 -18.44 5.96 -5.97
CA PRO A 272 -17.95 4.60 -5.68
C PRO A 272 -18.55 3.52 -6.60
N LYS A 273 -19.84 3.62 -6.92
CA LYS A 273 -20.53 2.67 -7.81
C LYS A 273 -19.87 2.59 -9.18
N ALA A 274 -19.39 3.71 -9.73
CA ALA A 274 -18.79 3.76 -11.07
C ALA A 274 -17.46 2.97 -11.17
N ILE A 275 -16.83 2.63 -10.04
CA ILE A 275 -15.67 1.74 -10.05
C ILE A 275 -16.06 0.33 -10.52
N ARG A 276 -17.26 -0.15 -10.14
CA ARG A 276 -17.73 -1.54 -10.35
C ARG A 276 -18.63 -1.71 -11.56
N THR A 277 -19.37 -0.68 -11.92
CA THR A 277 -20.31 -0.70 -13.04
C THR A 277 -20.04 0.50 -13.96
N ALA A 278 -19.98 0.25 -15.27
CA ALA A 278 -19.95 1.34 -16.23
C ALA A 278 -21.18 2.25 -16.01
N ALA A 279 -21.01 3.55 -16.19
CA ALA A 279 -22.16 4.44 -16.28
C ALA A 279 -22.90 4.14 -17.60
N ASP A 280 -24.19 3.96 -17.51
CA ASP A 280 -25.10 3.87 -18.66
C ASP A 280 -25.07 5.18 -19.44
#